data_faa34c784bc247eb8a4cca717d71c63d
#
_entry.id   faa34c784bc247eb8a4cca717d71c63d
#
_cell.length_a   1.000
_cell.length_b   1.000
_cell.length_c   1.000
_cell.angle_alpha   90.00
_cell.angle_beta   90.00
_cell.angle_gamma   90.00
#
_symmetry.space_group_name_H-M   'P 1'
#
loop_
_entity.id
_entity.type
_entity.pdbx_description
1 polymer ?
#
loop_
_entity_poly.entity_id
_entity_poly.type
_entity_poly.pdbx_seq_one_letter_code
_entity_poly.pdbx_strand_id
1 'polypeptide(L)'
;NGTSQYEKQRYMLVVIPVCSLICGMAAFWMVRQMNRTASRYIVKPIVELAADSVRIGDNDFTGPDVVAEGEDEISRLVQEFCRMKASTRENIRNMEEKHAMEQKLNDMRLQMLKSQINPHFLFNTLNMIASTAQIEDAVATEKMITALSRLFRYNLKSAGTVMPLERELKIIQDYMYLQKMRFGQRVRYDTDCAPETLDVLVPSFVLQPLVENSIKHGLSKESKGGRIFIRTWMRGERLWISVSDTGVGMEEERLQQIRAALNDGTENEIGIGVGNIYRRVHGLYEDGEMFIYSKKGCGTAVQLAFTPKDIV
;
A
#
# COMPACT_ATOMS: atom_id res chain seq x y z
N ASN A 1 8.09 99.89 37.75
CA ASN A 1 7.94 98.42 38.16
C ASN A 1 6.93 97.64 37.33
N GLY A 2 6.09 98.26 36.48
CA GLY A 2 5.05 97.56 35.69
C GLY A 2 5.60 96.84 34.44
N THR A 3 6.65 97.35 33.79
CA THR A 3 7.21 96.76 32.54
C THR A 3 7.90 95.43 32.76
N SER A 4 8.52 95.17 33.89
CA SER A 4 9.21 93.90 34.21
C SER A 4 8.25 92.74 34.48
N GLN A 5 7.04 92.99 34.97
CA GLN A 5 6.01 91.95 35.17
C GLN A 5 5.32 91.55 33.88
N TYR A 6 5.10 92.48 32.94
CA TYR A 6 4.53 92.24 31.63
C TYR A 6 5.49 91.39 30.71
N GLU A 7 6.78 91.69 30.78
CA GLU A 7 7.78 90.87 30.06
C GLU A 7 7.90 89.45 30.60
N LYS A 8 7.86 89.25 31.92
CA LYS A 8 7.89 87.94 32.53
C LYS A 8 6.61 87.10 32.19
N GLN A 9 5.44 87.68 32.16
CA GLN A 9 4.24 87.09 31.77
C GLN A 9 4.20 86.64 30.28
N ARG A 10 4.75 87.51 29.42
CA ARG A 10 4.89 87.19 27.97
C ARG A 10 5.88 86.10 27.72
N TYR A 11 6.98 86.06 28.45
CA TYR A 11 7.95 84.96 28.42
C TYR A 11 7.31 83.61 28.86
N MET A 12 6.56 83.61 29.93
CA MET A 12 5.88 82.42 30.40
C MET A 12 4.82 81.91 29.39
N LEU A 13 4.07 82.81 28.77
CA LEU A 13 3.01 82.51 27.80
C LEU A 13 3.54 81.87 26.48
N VAL A 14 4.79 82.09 26.14
CA VAL A 14 5.40 81.54 24.91
C VAL A 14 6.33 80.34 25.22
N VAL A 15 7.16 80.49 26.26
CA VAL A 15 8.13 79.42 26.60
C VAL A 15 7.51 78.12 27.07
N ILE A 16 6.46 78.24 27.93
CA ILE A 16 5.81 77.03 28.45
C ILE A 16 5.16 76.16 27.32
N PRO A 17 4.35 76.70 26.40
CA PRO A 17 3.75 75.88 25.31
C PRO A 17 4.83 75.41 24.32
N VAL A 18 5.89 76.14 24.06
CA VAL A 18 7.01 75.71 23.20
C VAL A 18 7.75 74.51 23.85
N CYS A 19 8.05 74.62 25.14
CA CYS A 19 8.71 73.53 25.87
C CYS A 19 7.79 72.31 25.94
N SER A 20 6.48 72.49 26.18
CA SER A 20 5.53 71.37 26.20
C SER A 20 5.39 70.68 24.82
N LEU A 21 5.42 71.43 23.72
CA LEU A 21 5.45 70.93 22.36
C LEU A 21 6.72 70.13 22.06
N ILE A 22 7.85 70.61 22.46
CA ILE A 22 9.15 69.92 22.30
C ILE A 22 9.16 68.61 23.10
N CYS A 23 8.76 68.68 24.36
CA CYS A 23 8.63 67.50 25.21
C CYS A 23 7.63 66.46 24.63
N GLY A 24 6.48 66.94 24.11
CA GLY A 24 5.49 66.05 23.43
C GLY A 24 6.07 65.39 22.17
N MET A 25 6.80 66.16 21.35
CA MET A 25 7.46 65.58 20.16
C MET A 25 8.56 64.57 20.54
N ALA A 26 9.36 64.89 21.56
CA ALA A 26 10.38 63.97 22.05
C ALA A 26 9.79 62.69 22.64
N ALA A 27 8.72 62.79 23.44
CA ALA A 27 8.01 61.65 23.96
C ALA A 27 7.38 60.80 22.83
N PHE A 28 6.73 61.45 21.86
CA PHE A 28 6.18 60.75 20.68
C PHE A 28 7.28 60.02 19.88
N TRP A 29 8.40 60.69 19.64
CA TRP A 29 9.53 60.08 18.95
C TRP A 29 10.10 58.89 19.74
N MET A 30 10.26 59.05 21.05
CA MET A 30 10.72 57.97 21.95
C MET A 30 9.79 56.76 21.94
N VAL A 31 8.46 56.93 22.06
CA VAL A 31 7.48 55.88 21.99
C VAL A 31 7.51 55.19 20.62
N ARG A 32 7.61 55.98 19.54
CA ARG A 32 7.71 55.44 18.19
C ARG A 32 8.96 54.60 17.99
N GLN A 33 10.11 55.06 18.52
CA GLN A 33 11.38 54.34 18.46
C GLN A 33 11.32 53.05 19.29
N MET A 34 10.77 53.11 20.49
CA MET A 34 10.57 51.97 21.37
C MET A 34 9.66 50.90 20.72
N ASN A 35 8.53 51.30 20.11
CA ASN A 35 7.65 50.40 19.39
C ASN A 35 8.34 49.76 18.18
N ARG A 36 9.17 50.51 17.43
CA ARG A 36 9.91 49.95 16.31
C ARG A 36 10.94 48.91 16.78
N THR A 37 11.63 49.20 17.86
CA THR A 37 12.62 48.29 18.45
C THR A 37 11.96 47.02 18.98
N ALA A 38 10.88 47.16 19.77
CA ALA A 38 10.13 46.04 20.28
C ALA A 38 9.52 45.18 19.15
N SER A 39 8.98 45.82 18.11
CA SER A 39 8.44 45.10 16.95
C SER A 39 9.50 44.28 16.21
N ARG A 40 10.73 44.82 16.04
CA ARG A 40 11.81 44.16 15.30
C ARG A 40 12.48 43.03 16.10
N TYR A 41 12.76 43.27 17.38
CA TYR A 41 13.55 42.31 18.18
C TYR A 41 12.71 41.31 18.97
N ILE A 42 11.41 41.60 19.21
CA ILE A 42 10.55 40.72 20.01
C ILE A 42 9.40 40.19 19.18
N VAL A 43 8.55 41.08 18.64
CA VAL A 43 7.24 40.64 18.05
C VAL A 43 7.46 39.85 16.77
N LYS A 44 8.29 40.33 15.86
CA LYS A 44 8.54 39.70 14.57
C LYS A 44 9.10 38.27 14.70
N PRO A 45 10.18 38.02 15.48
CA PRO A 45 10.72 36.67 15.67
C PRO A 45 9.69 35.72 16.28
N ILE A 46 8.88 36.15 17.25
CA ILE A 46 7.87 35.31 17.89
C ILE A 46 6.76 34.93 16.89
N VAL A 47 6.29 35.85 16.06
CA VAL A 47 5.28 35.59 15.04
C VAL A 47 5.82 34.63 13.98
N GLU A 48 7.07 34.79 13.56
CA GLU A 48 7.73 33.89 12.61
C GLU A 48 7.92 32.47 13.20
N LEU A 49 8.31 32.36 14.48
CA LEU A 49 8.39 31.09 15.19
C LEU A 49 7.03 30.41 15.27
N ALA A 50 5.98 31.17 15.60
CA ALA A 50 4.61 30.62 15.66
C ALA A 50 4.15 30.10 14.30
N ALA A 51 4.41 30.84 13.22
CA ALA A 51 4.08 30.43 11.86
C ALA A 51 4.88 29.19 11.42
N ASP A 52 6.15 29.09 11.78
CA ASP A 52 6.99 27.94 11.45
C ASP A 52 6.59 26.71 12.29
N SER A 53 6.18 26.91 13.55
CA SER A 53 5.65 25.84 14.40
C SER A 53 4.37 25.20 13.84
N VAL A 54 3.48 26.00 13.26
CA VAL A 54 2.26 25.47 12.59
C VAL A 54 2.65 24.62 11.38
N ARG A 55 3.60 25.09 10.54
CA ARG A 55 4.10 24.31 9.40
C ARG A 55 4.73 22.99 9.82
N ILE A 56 5.53 22.99 10.89
CA ILE A 56 6.09 21.75 11.44
C ILE A 56 4.98 20.80 11.91
N GLY A 57 3.88 21.33 12.48
CA GLY A 57 2.69 20.51 12.82
C GLY A 57 2.04 19.83 11.62
N ASP A 58 2.14 20.43 10.44
CA ASP A 58 1.69 19.87 9.16
C ASP A 58 2.77 19.04 8.44
N ASN A 59 3.84 18.64 9.14
CA ASN A 59 5.00 17.91 8.60
C ASN A 59 5.80 18.69 7.54
N ASP A 60 5.65 20.01 7.42
CA ASP A 60 6.45 20.83 6.53
C ASP A 60 7.66 21.43 7.25
N PHE A 61 8.81 20.81 7.05
CA PHE A 61 10.11 21.25 7.57
C PHE A 61 10.92 22.07 6.56
N THR A 62 10.35 22.45 5.41
CA THR A 62 11.10 23.09 4.31
C THR A 62 11.16 24.61 4.42
N GLY A 63 10.41 25.22 5.33
CA GLY A 63 10.38 26.66 5.54
C GLY A 63 11.75 27.25 5.92
N PRO A 64 11.99 28.56 5.60
CA PRO A 64 13.22 29.25 5.96
C PRO A 64 13.39 29.30 7.48
N ASP A 65 14.63 29.26 7.93
CA ASP A 65 14.92 29.39 9.35
C ASP A 65 14.64 30.82 9.84
N VAL A 66 14.02 30.90 11.01
CA VAL A 66 13.76 32.19 11.67
C VAL A 66 15.09 32.80 12.11
N VAL A 67 15.28 34.09 11.83
CA VAL A 67 16.50 34.81 12.20
C VAL A 67 16.17 35.84 13.28
N ALA A 68 16.88 35.78 14.40
CA ALA A 68 16.83 36.79 15.44
C ALA A 68 18.20 37.46 15.55
N GLU A 69 18.19 38.82 15.66
CA GLU A 69 19.40 39.64 15.84
C GLU A 69 19.53 39.97 17.32
N GLY A 70 20.63 39.58 17.96
CA GLY A 70 20.93 39.89 19.35
C GLY A 70 21.49 38.71 20.14
N GLU A 71 21.79 38.97 21.43
CA GLU A 71 22.22 37.94 22.40
C GLU A 71 21.23 37.80 23.57
N ASP A 72 19.98 38.19 23.34
CA ASP A 72 18.89 38.13 24.32
C ASP A 72 18.20 36.75 24.40
N GLU A 73 17.25 36.62 25.31
CA GLU A 73 16.47 35.38 25.53
C GLU A 73 15.68 34.99 24.29
N ILE A 74 15.24 35.96 23.48
CA ILE A 74 14.49 35.70 22.24
C ILE A 74 15.40 35.08 21.19
N SER A 75 16.60 35.62 21.05
CA SER A 75 17.61 35.06 20.12
C SER A 75 18.00 33.62 20.49
N ARG A 76 18.16 33.35 21.80
CA ARG A 76 18.40 31.98 22.28
C ARG A 76 17.23 31.04 21.96
N LEU A 77 15.99 31.49 22.18
CA LEU A 77 14.80 30.71 21.85
C LEU A 77 14.75 30.37 20.37
N VAL A 78 15.00 31.34 19.48
CA VAL A 78 15.06 31.12 18.04
C VAL A 78 16.15 30.10 17.66
N GLN A 79 17.35 30.24 18.24
CA GLN A 79 18.46 29.31 17.97
C GLN A 79 18.10 27.85 18.40
N GLU A 80 17.56 27.67 19.60
CA GLU A 80 17.17 26.33 20.07
C GLU A 80 16.02 25.73 19.24
N PHE A 81 15.06 26.58 18.82
CA PHE A 81 14.00 26.14 17.93
C PHE A 81 14.53 25.67 16.55
N CYS A 82 15.42 26.47 15.93
CA CYS A 82 16.06 26.10 14.68
C CYS A 82 16.88 24.81 14.81
N ARG A 83 17.60 24.65 15.94
CA ARG A 83 18.34 23.42 16.24
C ARG A 83 17.44 22.20 16.37
N MET A 84 16.33 22.34 17.10
CA MET A 84 15.31 21.29 17.22
C MET A 84 14.72 20.91 15.86
N LYS A 85 14.34 21.91 15.04
CA LYS A 85 13.83 21.73 13.68
C LYS A 85 14.83 20.96 12.81
N ALA A 86 16.10 21.36 12.80
CA ALA A 86 17.16 20.69 12.05
C ALA A 86 17.36 19.25 12.50
N SER A 87 17.41 18.99 13.82
CA SER A 87 17.53 17.64 14.38
C SER A 87 16.34 16.76 14.04
N THR A 88 15.12 17.30 14.10
CA THR A 88 13.90 16.55 13.73
C THR A 88 13.90 16.19 12.25
N ARG A 89 14.27 17.14 11.38
CA ARG A 89 14.40 16.90 9.93
C ARG A 89 15.42 15.79 9.62
N GLU A 90 16.56 15.82 10.30
CA GLU A 90 17.59 14.79 10.14
C GLU A 90 17.10 13.41 10.62
N ASN A 91 16.39 13.36 11.75
CA ASN A 91 15.82 12.11 12.26
C ASN A 91 14.78 11.52 11.30
N ILE A 92 13.89 12.35 10.73
CA ILE A 92 12.91 11.90 9.74
C ILE A 92 13.63 11.32 8.52
N ARG A 93 14.62 12.03 7.98
CA ARG A 93 15.41 11.54 6.84
C ARG A 93 16.10 10.20 7.14
N ASN A 94 16.72 10.08 8.31
CA ASN A 94 17.38 8.84 8.72
C ASN A 94 16.36 7.68 8.87
N MET A 95 15.15 7.95 9.35
CA MET A 95 14.07 6.97 9.40
C MET A 95 13.63 6.52 8.00
N GLU A 96 13.45 7.45 7.06
CA GLU A 96 13.09 7.15 5.67
C GLU A 96 14.17 6.31 4.98
N GLU A 97 15.44 6.68 5.14
CA GLU A 97 16.58 5.93 4.60
C GLU A 97 16.65 4.52 5.21
N LYS A 98 16.40 4.38 6.51
CA LYS A 98 16.35 3.09 7.19
C LYS A 98 15.21 2.21 6.68
N HIS A 99 14.00 2.76 6.55
CA HIS A 99 12.86 2.03 5.99
C HIS A 99 13.11 1.58 4.55
N ALA A 100 13.66 2.44 3.70
CA ALA A 100 14.03 2.09 2.33
C ALA A 100 15.07 0.97 2.29
N MET A 101 16.05 1.00 3.20
CA MET A 101 17.08 -0.04 3.32
C MET A 101 16.50 -1.36 3.82
N GLU A 102 15.60 -1.34 4.80
CA GLU A 102 14.90 -2.53 5.31
C GLU A 102 14.05 -3.18 4.20
N GLN A 103 13.32 -2.40 3.42
CA GLN A 103 12.59 -2.90 2.26
C GLN A 103 13.52 -3.57 1.24
N LYS A 104 14.62 -2.90 0.89
CA LYS A 104 15.61 -3.46 -0.03
C LYS A 104 16.26 -4.76 0.48
N LEU A 105 16.53 -4.84 1.78
CA LEU A 105 17.04 -6.07 2.41
C LEU A 105 16.01 -7.21 2.35
N ASN A 106 14.74 -6.92 2.57
CA ASN A 106 13.68 -7.92 2.46
C ASN A 106 13.52 -8.41 1.02
N ASP A 107 13.56 -7.53 0.04
CA ASP A 107 13.52 -7.89 -1.37
C ASP A 107 14.72 -8.75 -1.77
N MET A 108 15.92 -8.39 -1.32
CA MET A 108 17.14 -9.20 -1.53
C MET A 108 17.03 -10.58 -0.88
N ARG A 109 16.50 -10.68 0.35
CA ARG A 109 16.28 -11.97 1.01
C ARG A 109 15.29 -12.85 0.23
N LEU A 110 14.17 -12.27 -0.23
CA LEU A 110 13.21 -12.99 -1.06
C LEU A 110 13.82 -13.44 -2.38
N GLN A 111 14.65 -12.61 -3.00
CA GLN A 111 15.35 -12.94 -4.23
C GLN A 111 16.40 -14.04 -4.01
N MET A 112 17.14 -13.99 -2.91
CA MET A 112 18.09 -15.03 -2.51
C MET A 112 17.40 -16.36 -2.23
N LEU A 113 16.27 -16.37 -1.50
CA LEU A 113 15.47 -17.57 -1.27
C LEU A 113 14.95 -18.18 -2.59
N LYS A 114 14.46 -17.34 -3.51
CA LYS A 114 14.05 -17.79 -4.86
C LYS A 114 15.22 -18.35 -5.67
N SER A 115 16.44 -17.85 -5.52
CA SER A 115 17.64 -18.29 -6.26
C SER A 115 18.25 -19.59 -5.71
N GLN A 116 17.94 -19.98 -4.46
CA GLN A 116 18.41 -21.23 -3.88
C GLN A 116 17.90 -22.48 -4.64
N ILE A 117 16.74 -22.35 -5.30
CA ILE A 117 16.30 -23.36 -6.26
C ILE A 117 16.86 -22.94 -7.61
N ASN A 118 17.85 -23.65 -8.14
CA ASN A 118 18.33 -23.38 -9.51
C ASN A 118 17.23 -23.76 -10.51
N PRO A 119 16.49 -22.78 -11.09
CA PRO A 119 15.35 -23.10 -11.94
C PRO A 119 15.79 -23.86 -13.21
N HIS A 120 16.96 -23.52 -13.72
CA HIS A 120 17.51 -24.13 -14.92
C HIS A 120 17.85 -25.60 -14.71
N PHE A 121 18.46 -25.93 -13.57
CA PHE A 121 18.74 -27.31 -13.22
C PHE A 121 17.45 -28.13 -13.09
N LEU A 122 16.47 -27.59 -12.39
CA LEU A 122 15.17 -28.27 -12.20
C LEU A 122 14.48 -28.53 -13.54
N PHE A 123 14.42 -27.52 -14.44
CA PHE A 123 13.81 -27.71 -15.76
C PHE A 123 14.54 -28.72 -16.62
N ASN A 124 15.86 -28.67 -16.62
CA ASN A 124 16.66 -29.65 -17.40
C ASN A 124 16.45 -31.06 -16.88
N THR A 125 16.38 -31.25 -15.57
CA THR A 125 16.13 -32.54 -14.95
C THR A 125 14.71 -33.06 -15.29
N LEU A 126 13.69 -32.21 -15.17
CA LEU A 126 12.33 -32.58 -15.53
C LEU A 126 12.21 -32.93 -17.03
N ASN A 127 12.82 -32.17 -17.91
CA ASN A 127 12.82 -32.45 -19.34
C ASN A 127 13.55 -33.77 -19.66
N MET A 128 14.65 -34.03 -18.99
CA MET A 128 15.38 -35.31 -19.16
C MET A 128 14.51 -36.50 -18.73
N ILE A 129 13.82 -36.39 -17.57
CA ILE A 129 12.91 -37.46 -17.12
C ILE A 129 11.74 -37.64 -18.10
N ALA A 130 11.16 -36.50 -18.62
CA ALA A 130 10.10 -36.57 -19.62
C ALA A 130 10.58 -37.31 -20.92
N SER A 131 11.78 -36.99 -21.39
CA SER A 131 12.36 -37.65 -22.57
C SER A 131 12.61 -39.14 -22.33
N THR A 132 13.11 -39.52 -21.13
CA THR A 132 13.28 -40.93 -20.77
C THR A 132 11.94 -41.67 -20.75
N ALA A 133 10.90 -41.07 -20.12
CA ALA A 133 9.56 -41.63 -20.09
C ALA A 133 8.94 -41.81 -21.50
N GLN A 134 9.27 -40.88 -22.41
CA GLN A 134 8.85 -40.99 -23.81
C GLN A 134 9.55 -42.18 -24.53
N ILE A 135 10.85 -42.38 -24.28
CA ILE A 135 11.60 -43.51 -24.85
C ILE A 135 11.09 -44.86 -24.33
N GLU A 136 10.62 -44.87 -23.07
CA GLU A 136 10.05 -46.07 -22.40
C GLU A 136 8.56 -46.25 -22.72
N ASP A 137 7.98 -45.50 -23.64
CA ASP A 137 6.55 -45.47 -23.95
C ASP A 137 5.65 -45.23 -22.72
N ALA A 138 6.17 -44.61 -21.67
CA ALA A 138 5.47 -44.29 -20.45
C ALA A 138 4.67 -42.99 -20.59
N VAL A 139 3.68 -42.95 -21.47
CA VAL A 139 2.92 -41.77 -21.89
C VAL A 139 2.31 -41.00 -20.70
N ALA A 140 1.81 -41.71 -19.69
CA ALA A 140 1.24 -41.07 -18.51
C ALA A 140 2.30 -40.32 -17.70
N THR A 141 3.49 -40.91 -17.53
CA THR A 141 4.63 -40.33 -16.81
C THR A 141 5.15 -39.10 -17.54
N GLU A 142 5.33 -39.18 -18.86
CA GLU A 142 5.77 -38.04 -19.70
C GLU A 142 4.79 -36.88 -19.55
N LYS A 143 3.49 -37.09 -19.67
CA LYS A 143 2.46 -36.07 -19.50
C LYS A 143 2.49 -35.43 -18.10
N MET A 144 2.66 -36.25 -17.05
CA MET A 144 2.75 -35.75 -15.67
C MET A 144 3.96 -34.84 -15.49
N ILE A 145 5.12 -35.22 -15.97
CA ILE A 145 6.36 -34.44 -15.84
C ILE A 145 6.27 -33.15 -16.64
N THR A 146 5.69 -33.22 -17.84
CA THR A 146 5.49 -32.04 -18.69
C THR A 146 4.52 -31.04 -18.02
N ALA A 147 3.40 -31.49 -17.45
CA ALA A 147 2.48 -30.65 -16.70
C ALA A 147 3.16 -30.04 -15.47
N LEU A 148 3.94 -30.82 -14.71
CA LEU A 148 4.70 -30.35 -13.57
C LEU A 148 5.74 -29.29 -13.97
N SER A 149 6.47 -29.49 -15.05
CA SER A 149 7.46 -28.54 -15.59
C SER A 149 6.81 -27.19 -15.96
N ARG A 150 5.59 -27.21 -16.57
CA ARG A 150 4.84 -26.00 -16.88
C ARG A 150 4.38 -25.25 -15.64
N LEU A 151 3.87 -25.95 -14.62
CA LEU A 151 3.48 -25.36 -13.34
C LEU A 151 4.68 -24.71 -12.62
N PHE A 152 5.81 -25.41 -12.56
CA PHE A 152 7.02 -24.81 -11.95
C PHE A 152 7.49 -23.57 -12.70
N ARG A 153 7.47 -23.60 -14.03
CA ARG A 153 7.86 -22.42 -14.84
C ARG A 153 6.93 -21.25 -14.59
N TYR A 154 5.64 -21.51 -14.47
CA TYR A 154 4.66 -20.51 -14.13
C TYR A 154 4.92 -19.92 -12.75
N ASN A 155 5.12 -20.75 -11.72
CA ASN A 155 5.37 -20.32 -10.34
C ASN A 155 6.64 -19.47 -10.18
N LEU A 156 7.67 -19.74 -11.00
CA LEU A 156 8.95 -19.01 -10.90
C LEU A 156 8.99 -17.71 -11.71
N LYS A 157 8.25 -17.63 -12.83
CA LYS A 157 8.35 -16.50 -13.77
C LYS A 157 7.21 -15.49 -13.71
N SER A 158 6.05 -15.88 -13.20
CA SER A 158 4.82 -15.08 -13.38
C SER A 158 4.42 -14.25 -12.17
N ALA A 159 5.23 -14.22 -11.12
CA ALA A 159 4.90 -13.43 -9.93
C ALA A 159 4.87 -11.92 -10.25
N GLY A 160 3.70 -11.28 -10.01
CA GLY A 160 3.52 -9.84 -10.20
C GLY A 160 3.23 -9.40 -11.63
N THR A 161 2.97 -10.33 -12.56
CA THR A 161 2.60 -10.04 -13.95
C THR A 161 1.09 -10.16 -14.17
N VAL A 162 0.61 -9.57 -15.26
CA VAL A 162 -0.73 -9.83 -15.81
C VAL A 162 -0.61 -10.73 -17.03
N MET A 163 -1.65 -11.50 -17.31
CA MET A 163 -1.68 -12.41 -18.45
C MET A 163 -3.11 -12.68 -18.91
N PRO A 164 -3.32 -13.17 -20.15
CA PRO A 164 -4.64 -13.61 -20.61
C PRO A 164 -5.23 -14.70 -19.72
N LEU A 165 -6.52 -14.61 -19.43
CA LEU A 165 -7.24 -15.58 -18.60
C LEU A 165 -7.13 -17.01 -19.15
N GLU A 166 -7.09 -17.18 -20.48
CA GLU A 166 -6.84 -18.48 -21.13
C GLU A 166 -5.57 -19.15 -20.59
N ARG A 167 -4.54 -18.36 -20.32
CA ARG A 167 -3.26 -18.88 -19.79
C ARG A 167 -3.37 -19.40 -18.37
N GLU A 168 -4.11 -18.68 -17.50
CA GLU A 168 -4.45 -19.15 -16.15
C GLU A 168 -5.24 -20.46 -16.22
N LEU A 169 -6.23 -20.55 -17.11
CA LEU A 169 -7.04 -21.77 -17.31
C LEU A 169 -6.19 -22.95 -17.78
N LYS A 170 -5.21 -22.73 -18.67
CA LYS A 170 -4.26 -23.81 -19.08
C LYS A 170 -3.42 -24.32 -17.92
N ILE A 171 -2.96 -23.42 -17.04
CA ILE A 171 -2.24 -23.79 -15.82
C ILE A 171 -3.14 -24.63 -14.89
N ILE A 172 -4.41 -24.26 -14.76
CA ILE A 172 -5.36 -25.05 -13.97
C ILE A 172 -5.60 -26.42 -14.58
N GLN A 173 -5.67 -26.55 -15.91
CA GLN A 173 -5.79 -27.85 -16.57
C GLN A 173 -4.60 -28.76 -16.24
N ASP A 174 -3.36 -28.24 -16.31
CA ASP A 174 -2.15 -28.98 -15.93
C ASP A 174 -2.20 -29.41 -14.44
N TYR A 175 -2.58 -28.48 -13.56
CA TYR A 175 -2.72 -28.74 -12.13
C TYR A 175 -3.78 -29.83 -11.86
N MET A 176 -4.95 -29.71 -12.45
CA MET A 176 -6.04 -30.68 -12.29
C MET A 176 -5.69 -32.05 -12.89
N TYR A 177 -4.91 -32.10 -13.97
CA TYR A 177 -4.40 -33.35 -14.51
C TYR A 177 -3.54 -34.08 -13.46
N LEU A 178 -2.61 -33.38 -12.80
CA LEU A 178 -1.79 -33.99 -11.73
C LEU A 178 -2.64 -34.41 -10.53
N GLN A 179 -3.61 -33.58 -10.12
CA GLN A 179 -4.51 -33.94 -9.01
C GLN A 179 -5.38 -35.17 -9.35
N LYS A 180 -5.81 -35.33 -10.60
CA LYS A 180 -6.53 -36.49 -11.07
C LYS A 180 -5.67 -37.76 -10.98
N MET A 181 -4.38 -37.70 -11.27
CA MET A 181 -3.48 -38.84 -11.09
C MET A 181 -3.33 -39.23 -9.62
N ARG A 182 -3.36 -38.25 -8.69
CA ARG A 182 -3.25 -38.47 -7.25
C ARG A 182 -4.53 -38.96 -6.60
N PHE A 183 -5.68 -38.37 -6.96
CA PHE A 183 -6.98 -38.64 -6.31
C PHE A 183 -7.94 -39.51 -7.14
N GLY A 184 -7.53 -39.84 -8.36
CA GLY A 184 -8.38 -40.63 -9.29
C GLY A 184 -9.65 -39.89 -9.70
N GLN A 185 -10.76 -40.59 -9.80
CA GLN A 185 -12.07 -40.05 -10.17
C GLN A 185 -12.78 -39.26 -9.03
N ARG A 186 -12.16 -39.16 -7.87
CA ARG A 186 -12.77 -38.49 -6.71
C ARG A 186 -12.84 -36.97 -6.88
N VAL A 187 -11.94 -36.37 -7.68
CA VAL A 187 -11.96 -34.97 -7.97
C VAL A 187 -12.30 -34.75 -9.44
N ARG A 188 -13.42 -34.07 -9.68
CA ARG A 188 -13.88 -33.70 -11.01
C ARG A 188 -13.68 -32.18 -11.20
N TYR A 189 -13.50 -31.81 -12.44
CA TYR A 189 -13.25 -30.44 -12.82
C TYR A 189 -13.96 -30.10 -14.13
N ASP A 190 -14.72 -29.02 -14.12
CA ASP A 190 -15.46 -28.51 -15.27
C ASP A 190 -15.26 -27.00 -15.40
N THR A 191 -15.30 -26.50 -16.63
CA THR A 191 -15.20 -25.07 -16.95
C THR A 191 -16.35 -24.64 -17.85
N ASP A 192 -16.89 -23.45 -17.59
CA ASP A 192 -17.88 -22.75 -18.41
C ASP A 192 -17.40 -21.31 -18.55
N CYS A 193 -16.54 -21.06 -19.55
CA CYS A 193 -15.88 -19.79 -19.75
C CYS A 193 -16.40 -19.16 -21.05
N ALA A 194 -16.98 -17.97 -20.94
CA ALA A 194 -17.42 -17.21 -22.10
C ALA A 194 -16.20 -16.84 -22.98
N PRO A 195 -16.27 -17.05 -24.32
CA PRO A 195 -15.12 -16.84 -25.21
C PRO A 195 -14.52 -15.45 -25.12
N GLU A 196 -15.34 -14.42 -24.94
CA GLU A 196 -14.92 -13.02 -24.80
C GLU A 196 -14.08 -12.74 -23.53
N THR A 197 -14.06 -13.67 -22.58
CA THR A 197 -13.27 -13.53 -21.34
C THR A 197 -11.86 -14.07 -21.46
N LEU A 198 -11.57 -14.90 -22.44
CA LEU A 198 -10.34 -15.68 -22.54
C LEU A 198 -9.10 -14.78 -22.76
N ASP A 199 -9.22 -13.75 -23.58
CA ASP A 199 -8.13 -12.80 -23.88
C ASP A 199 -8.00 -11.68 -22.84
N VAL A 200 -8.94 -11.57 -21.89
CA VAL A 200 -8.90 -10.56 -20.85
C VAL A 200 -7.67 -10.75 -19.97
N LEU A 201 -6.92 -9.67 -19.76
CA LEU A 201 -5.75 -9.66 -18.90
C LEU A 201 -6.18 -9.74 -17.44
N VAL A 202 -5.67 -10.72 -16.72
CA VAL A 202 -5.91 -10.96 -15.30
C VAL A 202 -4.59 -11.04 -14.53
N PRO A 203 -4.58 -10.77 -13.23
CA PRO A 203 -3.38 -10.97 -12.43
C PRO A 203 -2.97 -12.45 -12.45
N SER A 204 -1.67 -12.71 -12.59
CA SER A 204 -1.14 -14.08 -12.44
C SER A 204 -1.46 -14.64 -11.04
N PHE A 205 -1.65 -15.94 -10.93
CA PHE A 205 -2.06 -16.65 -9.70
C PHE A 205 -3.42 -16.20 -9.15
N VAL A 206 -4.36 -15.87 -10.02
CA VAL A 206 -5.72 -15.54 -9.58
C VAL A 206 -6.59 -16.79 -9.41
N LEU A 207 -6.46 -17.78 -10.30
CA LEU A 207 -7.24 -19.01 -10.26
C LEU A 207 -6.60 -20.11 -9.43
N GLN A 208 -5.29 -20.31 -9.55
CA GLN A 208 -4.59 -21.44 -8.94
C GLN A 208 -4.82 -21.55 -7.43
N PRO A 209 -4.64 -20.49 -6.61
CA PRO A 209 -4.86 -20.60 -5.16
C PRO A 209 -6.32 -20.88 -4.79
N LEU A 210 -7.29 -20.45 -5.59
CA LEU A 210 -8.72 -20.76 -5.36
C LEU A 210 -8.99 -22.24 -5.58
N VAL A 211 -8.47 -22.80 -6.67
CA VAL A 211 -8.59 -24.23 -6.98
C VAL A 211 -7.84 -25.08 -5.95
N GLU A 212 -6.65 -24.67 -5.53
CA GLU A 212 -5.89 -25.34 -4.47
C GLU A 212 -6.65 -25.36 -3.15
N ASN A 213 -7.28 -24.25 -2.77
CA ASN A 213 -8.11 -24.15 -1.57
C ASN A 213 -9.33 -25.06 -1.66
N SER A 214 -10.00 -25.12 -2.80
CA SER A 214 -11.13 -26.01 -3.05
C SER A 214 -10.73 -27.49 -2.87
N ILE A 215 -9.56 -27.88 -3.37
CA ILE A 215 -9.06 -29.26 -3.17
C ILE A 215 -8.68 -29.48 -1.70
N LYS A 216 -7.84 -28.63 -1.14
CA LYS A 216 -7.25 -28.82 0.19
C LYS A 216 -8.27 -28.72 1.31
N HIS A 217 -9.17 -27.75 1.25
CA HIS A 217 -10.10 -27.43 2.31
C HIS A 217 -11.53 -27.93 2.04
N GLY A 218 -11.94 -27.96 0.76
CA GLY A 218 -13.26 -28.43 0.35
C GLY A 218 -13.32 -29.96 0.17
N LEU A 219 -12.55 -30.47 -0.79
CA LEU A 219 -12.75 -31.85 -1.29
C LEU A 219 -11.90 -32.90 -0.57
N SER A 220 -10.72 -32.57 -0.05
CA SER A 220 -9.82 -33.56 0.56
C SER A 220 -10.44 -34.26 1.79
N LYS A 221 -11.38 -33.61 2.46
CA LYS A 221 -12.11 -34.14 3.62
C LYS A 221 -13.35 -34.92 3.25
N GLU A 222 -13.77 -34.90 1.99
CA GLU A 222 -14.95 -35.63 1.49
C GLU A 222 -14.56 -36.99 0.97
N SER A 223 -15.08 -38.08 1.61
CA SER A 223 -14.79 -39.43 1.20
C SER A 223 -15.41 -39.79 -0.18
N LYS A 224 -16.52 -39.15 -0.52
CA LYS A 224 -17.24 -39.33 -1.80
C LYS A 224 -16.60 -38.57 -2.97
N GLY A 225 -15.58 -37.69 -2.66
CA GLY A 225 -15.04 -36.80 -3.64
C GLY A 225 -15.96 -35.61 -3.94
N GLY A 226 -15.64 -34.84 -4.98
CA GLY A 226 -16.46 -33.71 -5.36
C GLY A 226 -16.04 -33.08 -6.69
N ARG A 227 -16.66 -31.95 -6.98
CA ARG A 227 -16.48 -31.22 -8.25
C ARG A 227 -15.99 -29.83 -7.96
N ILE A 228 -15.08 -29.34 -8.81
CA ILE A 228 -14.70 -27.96 -8.90
C ILE A 228 -15.25 -27.43 -10.22
N PHE A 229 -15.85 -26.25 -10.17
CA PHE A 229 -16.43 -25.60 -11.34
C PHE A 229 -15.90 -24.17 -11.47
N ILE A 230 -15.32 -23.84 -12.61
CA ILE A 230 -14.85 -22.50 -12.94
C ILE A 230 -15.77 -21.93 -14.00
N ARG A 231 -16.31 -20.73 -13.72
CA ARG A 231 -17.12 -19.98 -14.67
C ARG A 231 -16.56 -18.58 -14.85
N THR A 232 -16.55 -18.11 -16.09
CA THR A 232 -16.21 -16.73 -16.41
C THR A 232 -17.20 -16.13 -17.38
N TRP A 233 -17.59 -14.87 -17.15
CA TRP A 233 -18.53 -14.14 -17.99
C TRP A 233 -18.31 -12.64 -17.91
N MET A 234 -18.77 -11.91 -18.90
CA MET A 234 -18.83 -10.45 -18.85
C MET A 234 -20.22 -9.99 -18.40
N ARG A 235 -20.26 -8.96 -17.56
CA ARG A 235 -21.50 -8.26 -17.21
C ARG A 235 -21.29 -6.76 -17.41
N GLY A 236 -21.73 -6.24 -18.55
CA GLY A 236 -21.28 -4.94 -19.03
C GLY A 236 -19.80 -4.98 -19.33
N GLU A 237 -19.05 -4.02 -18.79
CA GLU A 237 -17.59 -3.95 -18.93
C GLU A 237 -16.82 -4.74 -17.85
N ARG A 238 -17.53 -5.33 -16.89
CA ARG A 238 -16.89 -6.07 -15.77
C ARG A 238 -16.72 -7.54 -16.11
N LEU A 239 -15.49 -8.03 -15.91
CA LEU A 239 -15.20 -9.46 -15.90
C LEU A 239 -15.63 -10.05 -14.55
N TRP A 240 -16.34 -11.16 -14.62
CA TRP A 240 -16.67 -12.01 -13.49
C TRP A 240 -15.97 -13.35 -13.62
N ILE A 241 -15.32 -13.77 -12.55
CA ILE A 241 -14.68 -15.08 -12.42
C ILE A 241 -15.25 -15.75 -11.19
N SER A 242 -15.77 -16.97 -11.31
CA SER A 242 -16.29 -17.78 -10.21
C SER A 242 -15.57 -19.10 -10.13
N VAL A 243 -15.02 -19.44 -8.97
CA VAL A 243 -14.49 -20.77 -8.65
C VAL A 243 -15.33 -21.34 -7.53
N SER A 244 -15.98 -22.46 -7.78
CA SER A 244 -16.86 -23.13 -6.80
C SER A 244 -16.50 -24.59 -6.64
N ASP A 245 -16.72 -25.13 -5.43
CA ASP A 245 -16.55 -26.53 -5.11
C ASP A 245 -17.80 -27.11 -4.41
N THR A 246 -17.96 -28.42 -4.48
CA THR A 246 -19.02 -29.18 -3.78
C THR A 246 -18.47 -29.87 -2.52
N GLY A 247 -17.50 -29.22 -1.85
CA GLY A 247 -16.84 -29.79 -0.68
C GLY A 247 -17.61 -29.56 0.62
N VAL A 248 -16.92 -29.71 1.74
CA VAL A 248 -17.50 -29.59 3.10
C VAL A 248 -18.12 -28.26 3.41
N GLY A 249 -17.73 -27.16 2.70
CA GLY A 249 -18.15 -25.81 3.01
C GLY A 249 -17.62 -25.31 4.35
N MET A 250 -18.16 -24.17 4.79
CA MET A 250 -17.78 -23.52 6.05
C MET A 250 -19.00 -23.28 6.93
N GLU A 251 -18.76 -23.23 8.24
CA GLU A 251 -19.75 -22.74 9.22
C GLU A 251 -19.97 -21.24 9.02
N GLU A 252 -21.17 -20.78 9.33
CA GLU A 252 -21.57 -19.39 9.14
C GLU A 252 -20.68 -18.41 9.90
N GLU A 253 -20.28 -18.75 11.13
CA GLU A 253 -19.39 -17.93 11.96
C GLU A 253 -18.03 -17.72 11.27
N ARG A 254 -17.47 -18.79 10.68
CA ARG A 254 -16.19 -18.70 9.96
C ARG A 254 -16.32 -17.87 8.68
N LEU A 255 -17.42 -18.01 7.96
CA LEU A 255 -17.71 -17.22 6.77
C LEU A 255 -17.81 -15.73 7.09
N GLN A 256 -18.51 -15.38 8.18
CA GLN A 256 -18.64 -14.00 8.63
C GLN A 256 -17.30 -13.40 9.05
N GLN A 257 -16.45 -14.15 9.76
CA GLN A 257 -15.07 -13.70 10.09
C GLN A 257 -14.28 -13.37 8.83
N ILE A 258 -14.31 -14.25 7.82
CA ILE A 258 -13.58 -14.01 6.57
C ILE A 258 -14.13 -12.78 5.84
N ARG A 259 -15.46 -12.60 5.79
CA ARG A 259 -16.09 -11.44 5.15
C ARG A 259 -15.76 -10.13 5.88
N ALA A 260 -15.78 -10.11 7.20
CA ALA A 260 -15.38 -8.98 8.01
C ALA A 260 -13.91 -8.61 7.75
N ALA A 261 -13.02 -9.61 7.77
CA ALA A 261 -11.61 -9.41 7.51
C ALA A 261 -11.30 -8.91 6.09
N LEU A 262 -12.10 -9.31 5.08
CA LEU A 262 -12.02 -8.74 3.73
C LEU A 262 -12.39 -7.25 3.70
N ASN A 263 -13.40 -6.84 4.46
CA ASN A 263 -13.85 -5.45 4.53
C ASN A 263 -12.88 -4.56 5.33
N ASP A 264 -12.31 -5.10 6.42
CA ASP A 264 -11.44 -4.35 7.34
C ASP A 264 -9.96 -4.40 6.94
N GLY A 265 -9.59 -5.18 5.91
CA GLY A 265 -8.21 -5.37 5.47
C GLY A 265 -7.32 -6.13 6.47
N THR A 266 -7.91 -6.83 7.45
CA THR A 266 -7.18 -7.60 8.47
C THR A 266 -6.79 -8.98 7.95
N GLU A 267 -5.50 -9.18 7.65
CA GLU A 267 -4.98 -10.32 6.90
C GLU A 267 -4.97 -11.66 7.66
N ASN A 268 -4.84 -11.62 8.99
CA ASN A 268 -4.59 -12.83 9.79
C ASN A 268 -5.75 -13.84 9.79
N GLU A 269 -6.95 -13.43 9.44
CA GLU A 269 -8.15 -14.26 9.49
C GLU A 269 -8.58 -14.84 8.13
N ILE A 270 -8.15 -14.22 7.01
CA ILE A 270 -8.57 -14.58 5.66
C ILE A 270 -7.87 -15.86 5.15
N GLY A 271 -6.67 -16.13 5.65
CA GLY A 271 -5.77 -17.14 5.10
C GLY A 271 -4.94 -16.58 3.94
N ILE A 272 -3.65 -16.98 3.89
CA ILE A 272 -2.61 -16.40 3.02
C ILE A 272 -3.00 -16.41 1.52
N GLY A 273 -3.65 -17.47 1.05
CA GLY A 273 -4.00 -17.64 -0.38
C GLY A 273 -5.08 -16.68 -0.84
N VAL A 274 -6.19 -16.60 -0.14
CA VAL A 274 -7.35 -15.76 -0.49
C VAL A 274 -7.03 -14.28 -0.26
N GLY A 275 -6.35 -13.94 0.85
CA GLY A 275 -5.91 -12.57 1.14
C GLY A 275 -4.96 -12.02 0.06
N ASN A 276 -4.04 -12.85 -0.45
CA ASN A 276 -3.15 -12.45 -1.55
C ASN A 276 -3.91 -12.16 -2.84
N ILE A 277 -4.95 -12.92 -3.17
CA ILE A 277 -5.78 -12.66 -4.35
C ILE A 277 -6.55 -11.36 -4.17
N TYR A 278 -7.18 -11.16 -3.02
CA TYR A 278 -7.92 -9.94 -2.71
C TYR A 278 -7.05 -8.69 -2.89
N ARG A 279 -5.86 -8.65 -2.26
CA ARG A 279 -4.92 -7.53 -2.39
C ARG A 279 -4.49 -7.30 -3.84
N ARG A 280 -4.28 -8.37 -4.60
CA ARG A 280 -3.83 -8.28 -5.98
C ARG A 280 -4.91 -7.73 -6.90
N VAL A 281 -6.15 -8.18 -6.74
CA VAL A 281 -7.29 -7.68 -7.50
C VAL A 281 -7.58 -6.22 -7.11
N HIS A 282 -7.65 -5.92 -5.82
CA HIS A 282 -7.91 -4.55 -5.32
C HIS A 282 -6.78 -3.55 -5.62
N GLY A 283 -5.52 -4.03 -5.65
CA GLY A 283 -4.36 -3.20 -5.95
C GLY A 283 -4.18 -2.88 -7.44
N LEU A 284 -4.72 -3.72 -8.33
CA LEU A 284 -4.63 -3.51 -9.78
C LEU A 284 -5.88 -2.85 -10.37
N TYR A 285 -7.05 -3.08 -9.78
CA TYR A 285 -8.33 -2.60 -10.28
C TYR A 285 -9.06 -1.81 -9.20
N GLU A 286 -9.40 -0.56 -9.49
CA GLU A 286 -10.06 0.36 -8.54
C GLU A 286 -11.45 -0.14 -8.11
N ASP A 287 -12.13 -0.86 -8.99
CA ASP A 287 -13.45 -1.48 -8.78
C ASP A 287 -13.37 -2.99 -8.48
N GLY A 288 -12.17 -3.48 -8.14
CA GLY A 288 -11.94 -4.90 -7.86
C GLY A 288 -12.70 -5.35 -6.61
N GLU A 289 -13.53 -6.38 -6.74
CA GLU A 289 -14.33 -6.93 -5.66
C GLU A 289 -14.14 -8.44 -5.54
N MET A 290 -14.27 -8.96 -4.32
CA MET A 290 -14.26 -10.39 -4.03
C MET A 290 -15.45 -10.75 -3.15
N PHE A 291 -16.20 -11.76 -3.57
CA PHE A 291 -17.34 -12.31 -2.82
C PHE A 291 -17.09 -13.76 -2.47
N ILE A 292 -17.41 -14.15 -1.24
CA ILE A 292 -17.30 -15.54 -0.76
C ILE A 292 -18.66 -16.00 -0.27
N TYR A 293 -19.09 -17.13 -0.82
CA TYR A 293 -20.32 -17.83 -0.46
C TYR A 293 -19.95 -19.26 -0.01
N SER A 294 -20.45 -19.67 1.13
CA SER A 294 -20.23 -21.02 1.61
C SER A 294 -21.36 -21.44 2.54
N LYS A 295 -21.62 -22.73 2.53
CA LYS A 295 -22.55 -23.35 3.47
C LYS A 295 -22.03 -24.74 3.81
N LYS A 296 -22.01 -25.07 5.08
CA LYS A 296 -21.61 -26.42 5.55
C LYS A 296 -22.34 -27.51 4.80
N GLY A 297 -21.60 -28.47 4.27
CA GLY A 297 -22.11 -29.59 3.48
C GLY A 297 -22.55 -29.25 2.05
N CYS A 298 -22.45 -28.01 1.60
CA CYS A 298 -22.84 -27.57 0.25
C CYS A 298 -21.66 -27.11 -0.61
N GLY A 299 -20.49 -26.85 0.01
CA GLY A 299 -19.31 -26.34 -0.67
C GLY A 299 -19.09 -24.85 -0.52
N THR A 300 -18.14 -24.33 -1.29
CA THR A 300 -17.72 -22.91 -1.28
C THR A 300 -17.68 -22.38 -2.70
N ALA A 301 -18.05 -21.10 -2.89
CA ALA A 301 -17.87 -20.35 -4.12
C ALA A 301 -17.16 -19.03 -3.82
N VAL A 302 -16.09 -18.74 -4.54
CA VAL A 302 -15.39 -17.46 -4.53
C VAL A 302 -15.61 -16.80 -5.87
N GLN A 303 -16.09 -15.55 -5.86
CA GLN A 303 -16.30 -14.76 -7.06
C GLN A 303 -15.43 -13.50 -7.01
N LEU A 304 -14.84 -13.19 -8.16
CA LEU A 304 -14.08 -11.97 -8.40
C LEU A 304 -14.81 -11.17 -9.46
N ALA A 305 -14.86 -9.84 -9.29
CA ALA A 305 -15.43 -8.94 -10.26
C ALA A 305 -14.55 -7.69 -10.38
N PHE A 306 -14.19 -7.29 -11.60
CA PHE A 306 -13.41 -6.08 -11.86
C PHE A 306 -13.56 -5.67 -13.33
N THR A 307 -13.32 -4.39 -13.61
CA THR A 307 -13.25 -3.88 -14.98
C THR A 307 -11.82 -4.04 -15.48
N PRO A 308 -11.59 -4.85 -16.54
CA PRO A 308 -10.28 -5.00 -17.14
C PRO A 308 -9.79 -3.62 -17.63
N LYS A 309 -8.53 -3.28 -17.31
CA LYS A 309 -7.88 -2.10 -17.89
C LYS A 309 -7.13 -2.55 -19.14
N ASP A 310 -7.24 -1.78 -20.21
CA ASP A 310 -6.28 -1.89 -21.30
C ASP A 310 -4.92 -1.48 -20.76
N ILE A 311 -4.08 -2.47 -20.44
CA ILE A 311 -2.69 -2.23 -20.04
C ILE A 311 -1.92 -1.98 -21.32
N VAL A 312 -1.75 -0.69 -21.65
CA VAL A 312 -0.91 -0.19 -22.74
C VAL A 312 0.56 -0.49 -22.47
#